data_ca432921d4ef4aea40540e0d9683ae2b
#
_entry.id   ca432921d4ef4aea40540e0d9683ae2b
#
_cell.length_a   1.000
_cell.length_b   1.000
_cell.length_c   1.000
_cell.angle_alpha   90.00
_cell.angle_beta   90.00
_cell.angle_gamma   90.00
#
_symmetry.space_group_name_H-M   'P 1'
#
loop_
_entity.id
_entity.type
_entity.pdbx_description
1 polymer ?
#
loop_
_entity_poly.entity_id
_entity_poly.type
_entity_poly.pdbx_seq_one_letter_code
_entity_poly.pdbx_strand_id
1 'polypeptide(L)'
;MHAEKWLNRLFEAISSLGEHPARCPVIPEAKELGYPARHLLFGKGNGVYRIIFHVQEDEQHVRVLRIWHASRDAITVADVAE
;
A
#
# COMPACT_ATOMS: atom_id res chain seq x y z
N MET A 1 2.00 -11.00 21.20
CA MET A 1 1.79 -9.73 20.47
C MET A 1 0.34 -9.30 20.56
N HIS A 2 0.13 -8.03 20.75
CA HIS A 2 -1.22 -7.51 20.87
C HIS A 2 -1.67 -6.92 19.53
N ALA A 3 -2.83 -7.37 19.07
CA ALA A 3 -3.41 -6.89 17.82
C ALA A 3 -3.55 -5.36 17.80
N GLU A 4 -3.83 -4.78 18.96
CA GLU A 4 -3.96 -3.35 19.11
C GLU A 4 -2.68 -2.59 18.72
N LYS A 5 -1.53 -3.08 19.17
CA LYS A 5 -0.24 -2.46 18.84
C LYS A 5 0.05 -2.56 17.35
N TRP A 6 -0.27 -3.70 16.76
CA TRP A 6 -0.08 -3.90 15.34
C TRP A 6 -0.95 -2.95 14.52
N LEU A 7 -2.22 -2.83 14.90
CA LEU A 7 -3.15 -1.91 14.24
C LEU A 7 -2.69 -0.47 14.34
N ASN A 8 -2.22 -0.06 15.52
CA ASN A 8 -1.73 1.30 15.71
C ASN A 8 -0.55 1.61 14.81
N ARG A 9 0.38 0.67 14.69
CA ARG A 9 1.52 0.81 13.79
C ARG A 9 1.08 0.87 12.33
N LEU A 10 0.09 0.07 11.98
CA LEU A 10 -0.46 0.07 10.63
C LEU A 10 -1.09 1.43 10.31
N PHE A 11 -1.89 1.97 11.22
CA PHE A 11 -2.50 3.28 11.04
C PHE A 11 -1.44 4.38 10.93
N GLU A 12 -0.38 4.30 11.73
CA GLU A 12 0.72 5.25 11.63
C GLU A 12 1.40 5.17 10.26
N ALA A 13 1.62 3.97 9.77
CA ALA A 13 2.23 3.77 8.45
C ALA A 13 1.34 4.36 7.35
N ILE A 14 0.04 4.11 7.42
CA ILE A 14 -0.92 4.65 6.46
C ILE A 14 -0.95 6.18 6.54
N SER A 15 -0.96 6.71 7.76
CA SER A 15 -0.96 8.17 7.95
C SER A 15 0.29 8.82 7.38
N SER A 16 1.43 8.12 7.42
CA SER A 16 2.67 8.66 6.85
C SER A 16 2.60 8.86 5.34
N LEU A 17 1.65 8.21 4.67
CA LEU A 17 1.49 8.36 3.22
C LEU A 17 1.02 9.77 2.84
N GLY A 18 0.50 10.53 3.79
CA GLY A 18 0.16 11.93 3.56
C GLY A 18 1.38 12.81 3.37
N GLU A 19 2.57 12.32 3.74
CA GLU A 19 3.83 13.04 3.62
C GLU A 19 4.69 12.37 2.55
N HIS A 20 4.86 13.01 1.41
CA HIS A 20 5.68 12.50 0.32
C HIS A 20 5.35 11.06 -0.12
N PRO A 21 4.13 10.79 -0.56
CA PRO A 21 3.81 9.44 -1.04
C PRO A 21 4.66 9.02 -2.24
N ALA A 22 5.21 9.99 -2.97
CA ALA A 22 6.07 9.70 -4.12
C ALA A 22 7.41 9.07 -3.72
N ARG A 23 7.76 9.03 -2.44
CA ARG A 23 8.94 8.30 -1.98
C ARG A 23 8.78 6.79 -2.14
N CYS A 24 7.55 6.33 -2.24
CA CYS A 24 7.27 4.92 -2.41
C CYS A 24 7.32 4.54 -3.89
N PRO A 25 7.88 3.38 -4.23
CA PRO A 25 8.00 2.99 -5.64
C PRO A 25 6.67 2.63 -6.27
N VAL A 26 6.58 2.85 -7.58
CA VAL A 26 5.46 2.37 -8.37
C VAL A 26 5.59 0.86 -8.50
N ILE A 27 4.49 0.15 -8.28
CA ILE A 27 4.53 -1.31 -8.36
C ILE A 27 4.57 -1.78 -9.82
N PRO A 28 5.18 -2.95 -10.09
CA PRO A 28 5.27 -3.47 -11.46
C PRO A 28 3.89 -3.67 -12.09
N GLU A 29 2.92 -4.05 -11.28
CA GLU A 29 1.56 -4.32 -11.74
C GLU A 29 0.81 -3.07 -12.20
N ALA A 30 1.39 -1.87 -11.97
CA ALA A 30 0.73 -0.61 -12.33
C ALA A 30 0.40 -0.52 -13.82
N LYS A 31 1.22 -1.13 -14.67
CA LYS A 31 0.96 -1.16 -16.12
C LYS A 31 -0.39 -1.75 -16.43
N GLU A 32 -0.72 -2.84 -15.75
CA GLU A 32 -1.97 -3.56 -15.98
C GLU A 32 -3.15 -2.85 -15.32
N LEU A 33 -2.88 -2.12 -14.24
CA LEU A 33 -3.92 -1.37 -13.55
C LEU A 33 -4.33 -0.09 -14.30
N GLY A 34 -3.42 0.45 -15.11
CA GLY A 34 -3.69 1.65 -15.86
C GLY A 34 -3.46 2.96 -15.09
N TYR A 35 -2.86 2.89 -13.91
CA TYR A 35 -2.48 4.06 -13.14
C TYR A 35 -1.27 3.74 -12.26
N PRO A 36 -0.50 4.75 -11.83
CA PRO A 36 0.76 4.50 -11.13
C PRO A 36 0.56 4.16 -9.66
N ALA A 37 -0.04 3.01 -9.39
CA ALA A 37 -0.18 2.53 -8.02
C ALA A 37 1.19 2.30 -7.41
N ARG A 38 1.31 2.59 -6.12
CA ARG A 38 2.55 2.48 -5.37
C ARG A 38 2.35 1.56 -4.17
N HIS A 39 3.45 1.15 -3.54
CA HIS A 39 3.33 0.41 -2.31
C HIS A 39 4.27 0.93 -1.22
N LEU A 40 3.83 0.81 0.02
CA LEU A 40 4.64 1.00 1.20
C LEU A 40 4.77 -0.36 1.87
N LEU A 41 6.01 -0.77 2.17
CA LEU A 41 6.22 -2.02 2.89
C LEU A 41 6.06 -1.77 4.38
N PHE A 42 5.31 -2.65 5.04
CA PHE A 42 5.01 -2.53 6.46
C PHE A 42 5.28 -3.88 7.14
N GLY A 43 6.03 -3.83 8.23
CA GLY A 43 6.40 -5.02 8.96
C GLY A 43 7.84 -5.44 8.70
N LYS A 44 8.21 -6.59 9.21
CA LYS A 44 9.57 -7.10 9.03
C LYS A 44 9.58 -8.62 9.11
N GLY A 45 10.68 -9.21 8.61
CA GLY A 45 10.82 -10.66 8.59
C GLY A 45 9.77 -11.30 7.71
N ASN A 46 9.09 -12.32 8.21
CA ASN A 46 8.06 -13.03 7.47
C ASN A 46 6.70 -12.34 7.53
N GLY A 47 6.61 -11.26 8.30
CA GLY A 47 5.36 -10.52 8.46
C GLY A 47 5.32 -9.21 7.69
N VAL A 48 5.92 -9.17 6.51
CA VAL A 48 5.93 -7.97 5.68
C VAL A 48 4.65 -7.90 4.83
N TYR A 49 4.00 -6.75 4.85
CA TYR A 49 2.82 -6.48 4.05
C TYR A 49 3.11 -5.35 3.07
N ARG A 50 2.42 -5.40 1.95
CA ARG A 50 2.43 -4.31 0.96
C ARG A 50 1.16 -3.50 1.15
N ILE A 51 1.30 -2.24 1.50
CA ILE A 51 0.17 -1.32 1.54
C ILE A 51 0.11 -0.68 0.15
N ILE A 52 -0.82 -1.13 -0.67
CA ILE A 52 -0.92 -0.67 -2.05
C ILE A 52 -1.88 0.52 -2.10
N PHE A 53 -1.42 1.61 -2.68
CA PHE A 53 -2.18 2.85 -2.67
C PHE A 53 -2.03 3.61 -3.98
N HIS A 54 -2.92 4.55 -4.20
CA HIS A 54 -2.89 5.45 -5.34
C HIS A 54 -3.04 6.88 -4.85
N VAL A 55 -2.15 7.76 -5.31
CA VAL A 55 -2.23 9.18 -5.00
C VAL A 55 -3.22 9.79 -5.99
N GLN A 56 -4.24 10.45 -5.46
CA GLN A 56 -5.26 11.08 -6.29
C GLN A 56 -4.68 12.29 -7.03
N GLU A 57 -5.36 12.72 -8.10
CA GLU A 57 -4.86 13.80 -8.94
C GLU A 57 -4.62 15.12 -8.20
N ASP A 58 -5.38 15.37 -7.14
CA ASP A 58 -5.20 16.57 -6.34
C ASP A 58 -3.97 16.50 -5.43
N GLU A 59 -3.29 15.35 -5.41
CA GLU A 59 -2.12 15.08 -4.58
C GLU A 59 -2.34 15.25 -3.07
N GLN A 60 -3.58 15.50 -2.67
CA GLN A 60 -3.92 15.69 -1.26
C GLN A 60 -4.58 14.47 -0.65
N HIS A 61 -5.01 13.53 -1.47
CA HIS A 61 -5.68 12.32 -1.01
C HIS A 61 -4.92 11.10 -1.48
N VAL A 62 -4.76 10.15 -0.57
CA VAL A 62 -4.17 8.86 -0.88
C VAL A 62 -5.25 7.81 -0.65
N ARG A 63 -5.49 6.99 -1.66
CA ARG A 63 -6.47 5.92 -1.57
C ARG A 63 -5.76 4.61 -1.35
N VAL A 64 -5.98 3.99 -0.21
CA VAL A 64 -5.43 2.66 0.06
C VAL A 64 -6.32 1.64 -0.65
N LEU A 65 -5.73 0.91 -1.58
CA LEU A 65 -6.45 -0.05 -2.40
C LEU A 65 -6.49 -1.43 -1.75
N ARG A 66 -5.37 -1.83 -1.19
CA ARG A 66 -5.25 -3.17 -0.63
C ARG A 66 -4.07 -3.25 0.33
N ILE A 67 -4.23 -4.07 1.37
CA ILE A 67 -3.12 -4.46 2.23
C ILE A 67 -2.88 -5.92 1.92
N TRP A 68 -1.67 -6.22 1.41
CA TRP A 68 -1.36 -7.49 0.79
C TRP A 68 -0.13 -8.10 1.43
N HIS A 69 -0.21 -9.36 1.83
CA HIS A 69 0.96 -10.02 2.40
C HIS A 69 2.02 -10.18 1.30
N ALA A 70 3.26 -9.79 1.59
CA ALA A 70 4.31 -9.75 0.57
C ALA A 70 4.65 -11.11 -0.03
N SER A 71 4.33 -12.20 0.67
CA SER A 71 4.59 -13.56 0.18
C SER A 71 3.53 -14.05 -0.81
N ARG A 72 2.45 -13.29 -1.01
CA ARG A 72 1.41 -13.68 -1.94
C ARG A 72 1.83 -13.41 -3.38
N ASP A 73 1.10 -14.03 -4.30
CA ASP A 73 1.29 -13.82 -5.73
C ASP A 73 1.02 -12.35 -6.11
N ALA A 74 1.47 -12.00 -7.30
CA ALA A 74 1.30 -10.65 -7.80
C ALA A 74 -0.18 -10.24 -7.80
N ILE A 75 -0.40 -8.96 -7.52
CA ILE A 75 -1.74 -8.41 -7.47
C ILE A 75 -2.31 -8.27 -8.88
N THR A 76 -3.61 -8.52 -9.02
CA THR A 76 -4.29 -8.40 -10.31
C THR A 76 -5.28 -7.25 -10.26
N VAL A 77 -5.81 -6.88 -11.42
CA VAL A 77 -6.85 -5.85 -11.50
C VAL A 77 -8.06 -6.25 -10.64
N ALA A 78 -8.41 -7.53 -10.63
CA ALA A 78 -9.54 -8.00 -9.84
C ALA A 78 -9.34 -7.78 -8.34
N ASP A 79 -8.08 -7.82 -7.86
CA ASP A 79 -7.77 -7.65 -6.44
C ASP A 79 -7.96 -6.21 -5.97
N VAL A 80 -7.80 -5.24 -6.87
CA VAL A 80 -7.88 -3.82 -6.54
C VAL A 80 -8.99 -3.10 -7.28
N ALA A 81 -9.87 -3.82 -7.93
CA ALA A 81 -10.99 -3.23 -8.66
C ALA A 81 -11.89 -2.47 -7.69
N GLU A 82 -12.31 -1.30 -8.10
CA GLU A 82 -13.15 -0.42 -7.31
C GLU A 82 -14.63 -0.70 -7.52
#